data_d8ed6c446667e81a7fc9b0571e11db2f
#
_entry.id   d8ed6c446667e81a7fc9b0571e11db2f
#
_cell.length_a   1.000
_cell.length_b   1.000
_cell.length_c   1.000
_cell.angle_alpha   90.00
_cell.angle_beta   90.00
_cell.angle_gamma   90.00
#
_symmetry.space_group_name_H-M   'P 1'
#
loop_
_entity.id
_entity.type
_entity.pdbx_description
1 polymer ?
#
loop_
_entity_poly.entity_id
_entity_poly.type
_entity_poly.pdbx_seq_one_letter_code
_entity_poly.pdbx_strand_id
1 'polypeptide(L)'
;MQVILVHRQLQDYSKKLGTKGYADMKFIYVSEYPEMMKLKDSLKVVPFSRNSGIDDIIHTMPLIYSRAIDHTRSMLDRNTVIRVSNLMKRAQVIDLYGDGINFEIARNICYKLDEIGISANAYNSIQWNHCKRLQQDKIPSFSILLSHTGKNPSMVDAAKRLKQYNIPSLSITGNVDKRLLNLTDYNFQIMITENTFEFSTVIFTMSSLYILDILVASLIVHNYDKIERHLEELIGQRYDWQND
;
A
#
# COMPACT_ATOMS: atom_id res chain seq x y z
N MET A 1 -45.19 13.15 0.59
CA MET A 1 -44.80 11.78 0.24
C MET A 1 -43.42 11.69 -0.36
N GLN A 2 -43.00 12.53 -1.31
CA GLN A 2 -41.66 12.54 -1.90
C GLN A 2 -40.53 12.82 -0.91
N VAL A 3 -40.66 13.72 0.04
CA VAL A 3 -39.65 14.09 1.04
C VAL A 3 -39.31 12.90 1.97
N ILE A 4 -40.27 12.08 2.34
CA ILE A 4 -40.10 10.92 3.21
C ILE A 4 -39.33 9.80 2.46
N LEU A 5 -39.58 9.65 1.16
CA LEU A 5 -38.87 8.66 0.32
C LEU A 5 -37.39 9.01 0.15
N VAL A 6 -37.10 10.29 -0.10
CA VAL A 6 -35.71 10.79 -0.21
C VAL A 6 -34.95 10.63 1.11
N HIS A 7 -35.57 10.90 2.25
CA HIS A 7 -34.97 10.75 3.57
C HIS A 7 -34.64 9.27 3.88
N ARG A 8 -35.51 8.35 3.51
CA ARG A 8 -35.31 6.90 3.68
C ARG A 8 -34.19 6.39 2.80
N GLN A 9 -34.12 6.83 1.54
CA GLN A 9 -33.04 6.49 0.61
C GLN A 9 -31.67 6.99 1.11
N LEU A 10 -31.60 8.21 1.66
CA LEU A 10 -30.39 8.78 2.23
C LEU A 10 -29.94 8.05 3.49
N GLN A 11 -30.85 7.58 4.33
CA GLN A 11 -30.53 6.75 5.49
C GLN A 11 -30.01 5.35 5.09
N ASP A 12 -30.60 4.73 4.07
CA ASP A 12 -30.14 3.44 3.56
C ASP A 12 -28.78 3.55 2.88
N TYR A 13 -28.53 4.66 2.20
CA TYR A 13 -27.23 4.96 1.59
C TYR A 13 -26.14 5.19 2.65
N SER A 14 -26.46 5.93 3.73
CA SER A 14 -25.52 6.18 4.82
C SER A 14 -25.12 4.91 5.54
N LYS A 15 -26.05 3.98 5.76
CA LYS A 15 -25.75 2.67 6.36
C LYS A 15 -24.87 1.80 5.46
N LYS A 16 -25.08 1.84 4.13
CA LYS A 16 -24.22 1.14 3.15
C LYS A 16 -22.79 1.69 3.13
N LEU A 17 -22.59 2.94 3.50
CA LEU A 17 -21.30 3.60 3.65
C LEU A 17 -20.65 3.35 5.04
N GLY A 18 -21.27 2.53 5.89
CA GLY A 18 -20.73 2.18 7.20
C GLY A 18 -20.92 3.24 8.29
N THR A 19 -21.78 4.26 8.05
CA THR A 19 -22.11 5.31 9.03
C THR A 19 -23.35 4.97 9.84
N LYS A 20 -23.48 5.57 11.05
CA LYS A 20 -24.62 5.31 11.94
C LYS A 20 -25.96 5.92 11.44
N GLY A 21 -25.91 6.71 10.37
CA GLY A 21 -27.07 7.33 9.74
C GLY A 21 -26.73 8.61 9.00
N TYR A 22 -27.74 9.27 8.39
CA TYR A 22 -27.53 10.46 7.56
C TYR A 22 -26.86 11.64 8.30
N ALA A 23 -27.19 11.84 9.57
CA ALA A 23 -26.57 12.90 10.38
C ALA A 23 -25.06 12.63 10.61
N ASP A 24 -24.69 11.37 10.87
CA ASP A 24 -23.33 10.92 11.05
C ASP A 24 -22.55 11.00 9.72
N MET A 25 -23.14 10.56 8.62
CA MET A 25 -22.59 10.71 7.26
C MET A 25 -22.37 12.20 6.92
N LYS A 26 -23.34 13.06 7.23
CA LYS A 26 -23.22 14.51 7.01
C LYS A 26 -22.13 15.13 7.86
N PHE A 27 -22.00 14.70 9.11
CA PHE A 27 -20.96 15.18 10.02
C PHE A 27 -19.57 14.78 9.52
N ILE A 28 -19.37 13.52 9.15
CA ILE A 28 -18.12 13.01 8.55
C ILE A 28 -17.82 13.75 7.25
N TYR A 29 -18.82 13.92 6.38
CA TYR A 29 -18.65 14.64 5.12
C TYR A 29 -18.29 16.12 5.33
N VAL A 30 -18.88 16.80 6.29
CA VAL A 30 -18.62 18.23 6.57
C VAL A 30 -17.30 18.42 7.32
N SER A 31 -16.88 17.46 8.17
CA SER A 31 -15.63 17.55 8.92
C SER A 31 -14.41 17.08 8.13
N GLU A 32 -14.52 15.97 7.39
CA GLU A 32 -13.39 15.35 6.69
C GLU A 32 -13.25 15.82 5.22
N TYR A 33 -14.36 16.12 4.56
CA TYR A 33 -14.35 16.53 3.15
C TYR A 33 -13.59 17.83 2.87
N PRO A 34 -13.70 18.89 3.70
CA PRO A 34 -12.89 20.10 3.52
C PRO A 34 -11.39 19.87 3.72
N GLU A 35 -11.02 18.98 4.65
CA GLU A 35 -9.61 18.59 4.85
C GLU A 35 -9.11 17.76 3.69
N MET A 36 -9.90 16.78 3.23
CA MET A 36 -9.58 16.00 2.02
C MET A 36 -9.47 16.88 0.78
N MET A 37 -10.33 17.88 0.62
CA MET A 37 -10.27 18.80 -0.53
C MET A 37 -9.05 19.73 -0.43
N LYS A 38 -8.77 20.31 0.73
CA LYS A 38 -7.54 21.10 0.95
C LYS A 38 -6.29 20.26 0.70
N LEU A 39 -6.32 19.01 1.12
CA LEU A 39 -5.26 18.06 0.94
C LEU A 39 -5.05 17.69 -0.54
N LYS A 40 -6.17 17.44 -1.27
CA LYS A 40 -6.16 17.19 -2.72
C LYS A 40 -5.67 18.39 -3.52
N ASP A 41 -6.06 19.59 -3.12
CA ASP A 41 -5.60 20.83 -3.76
C ASP A 41 -4.13 21.11 -3.44
N SER A 42 -3.62 20.70 -2.26
CA SER A 42 -2.21 20.80 -1.91
C SER A 42 -1.31 19.86 -2.74
N LEU A 43 -1.86 18.75 -3.24
CA LEU A 43 -1.16 17.82 -4.14
C LEU A 43 -1.14 18.28 -5.59
N LYS A 44 -2.08 19.14 -5.99
CA LYS A 44 -2.15 19.69 -7.36
C LYS A 44 -1.20 20.86 -7.63
N VAL A 45 -0.43 21.26 -6.64
CA VAL A 45 0.52 22.36 -6.80
C VAL A 45 1.73 21.84 -7.55
N VAL A 46 1.99 22.38 -8.74
CA VAL A 46 3.26 22.20 -9.45
C VAL A 46 4.35 22.85 -8.58
N PRO A 47 5.23 22.05 -7.98
CA PRO A 47 6.15 22.58 -6.95
C PRO A 47 7.27 23.44 -7.53
N PHE A 48 7.52 23.34 -8.84
CA PHE A 48 8.60 24.03 -9.52
C PHE A 48 8.11 24.76 -10.76
N SER A 49 8.71 25.90 -11.02
CA SER A 49 8.50 26.68 -12.24
C SER A 49 9.74 26.60 -13.14
N ARG A 50 9.62 27.14 -14.35
CA ARG A 50 10.75 27.26 -15.30
C ARG A 50 11.92 28.09 -14.73
N ASN A 51 11.65 28.96 -13.77
CA ASN A 51 12.62 29.87 -13.14
C ASN A 51 13.10 29.39 -11.76
N SER A 52 12.69 28.20 -11.32
CA SER A 52 13.15 27.65 -10.03
C SER A 52 14.63 27.31 -10.08
N GLY A 53 15.39 27.84 -9.13
CA GLY A 53 16.81 27.53 -8.96
C GLY A 53 17.05 26.21 -8.23
N ILE A 54 18.30 25.79 -8.17
CA ILE A 54 18.67 24.53 -7.49
C ILE A 54 18.38 24.60 -5.98
N ASP A 55 18.54 25.75 -5.36
CA ASP A 55 18.26 25.95 -3.94
C ASP A 55 16.75 25.80 -3.65
N ASP A 56 15.88 26.32 -4.53
CA ASP A 56 14.44 26.13 -4.44
C ASP A 56 14.08 24.64 -4.48
N ILE A 57 14.75 23.88 -5.37
CA ILE A 57 14.53 22.44 -5.49
C ILE A 57 14.95 21.71 -4.22
N ILE A 58 16.16 21.99 -3.70
CA ILE A 58 16.70 21.39 -2.48
C ILE A 58 15.74 21.64 -1.29
N HIS A 59 15.24 22.86 -1.16
CA HIS A 59 14.33 23.21 -0.05
C HIS A 59 12.91 22.66 -0.21
N THR A 60 12.44 22.48 -1.44
CA THR A 60 11.06 22.04 -1.72
C THR A 60 10.92 20.52 -1.67
N MET A 61 11.93 19.74 -2.08
CA MET A 61 11.85 18.27 -2.11
C MET A 61 11.47 17.63 -0.77
N PRO A 62 12.05 18.00 0.39
CA PRO A 62 11.64 17.48 1.69
C PRO A 62 10.17 17.74 2.01
N LEU A 63 9.63 18.88 1.58
CA LEU A 63 8.22 19.22 1.77
C LEU A 63 7.30 18.32 0.96
N ILE A 64 7.69 17.94 -0.27
CA ILE A 64 6.94 16.99 -1.11
C ILE A 64 6.89 15.63 -0.42
N TYR A 65 8.03 15.14 0.08
CA TYR A 65 8.10 13.86 0.79
C TYR A 65 7.27 13.86 2.08
N SER A 66 7.41 14.91 2.89
CA SER A 66 6.61 15.07 4.12
C SER A 66 5.11 15.07 3.83
N ARG A 67 4.67 15.83 2.82
CA ARG A 67 3.26 15.87 2.41
C ARG A 67 2.75 14.51 1.96
N ALA A 68 3.52 13.76 1.17
CA ALA A 68 3.14 12.43 0.71
C ALA A 68 2.94 11.48 1.91
N ILE A 69 3.84 11.50 2.88
CA ILE A 69 3.78 10.69 4.09
C ILE A 69 2.62 11.11 4.99
N ASP A 70 2.47 12.40 5.30
CA ASP A 70 1.43 12.91 6.18
C ASP A 70 0.04 12.64 5.63
N HIS A 71 -0.13 12.82 4.32
CA HIS A 71 -1.35 12.50 3.64
C HIS A 71 -1.69 11.00 3.73
N THR A 72 -0.71 10.14 3.40
CA THR A 72 -0.89 8.70 3.46
C THR A 72 -1.22 8.24 4.88
N ARG A 73 -0.52 8.80 5.90
CA ARG A 73 -0.77 8.54 7.31
C ARG A 73 -2.21 8.84 7.71
N SER A 74 -2.77 9.96 7.25
CA SER A 74 -4.15 10.37 7.58
C SER A 74 -5.21 9.47 6.96
N MET A 75 -4.88 8.76 5.87
CA MET A 75 -5.79 7.84 5.17
C MET A 75 -5.65 6.38 5.60
N LEU A 76 -4.61 6.03 6.36
CA LEU A 76 -4.39 4.65 6.78
C LEU A 76 -5.43 4.19 7.80
N ASP A 77 -6.21 3.16 7.44
CA ASP A 77 -7.05 2.47 8.42
C ASP A 77 -6.21 1.53 9.30
N ARG A 78 -6.13 1.87 10.58
CA ARG A 78 -5.38 1.10 11.59
C ARG A 78 -5.81 -0.37 11.64
N ASN A 79 -7.11 -0.65 11.51
CA ASN A 79 -7.63 -2.02 11.59
C ASN A 79 -7.17 -2.85 10.39
N THR A 80 -7.16 -2.27 9.20
CA THR A 80 -6.63 -2.91 8.00
C THR A 80 -5.12 -3.18 8.13
N VAL A 81 -4.33 -2.23 8.65
CA VAL A 81 -2.90 -2.46 8.94
C VAL A 81 -2.72 -3.67 9.86
N ILE A 82 -3.46 -3.75 10.98
CA ILE A 82 -3.37 -4.86 11.93
C ILE A 82 -3.73 -6.20 11.26
N ARG A 83 -4.82 -6.25 10.47
CA ARG A 83 -5.26 -7.47 9.78
C ARG A 83 -4.22 -7.95 8.77
N VAL A 84 -3.70 -7.04 7.95
CA VAL A 84 -2.67 -7.33 6.95
C VAL A 84 -1.38 -7.82 7.63
N SER A 85 -0.91 -7.14 8.67
CA SER A 85 0.28 -7.55 9.44
C SER A 85 0.13 -8.96 10.03
N ASN A 86 -1.06 -9.29 10.55
CA ASN A 86 -1.34 -10.63 11.08
C ASN A 86 -1.35 -11.72 9.98
N LEU A 87 -1.80 -11.40 8.76
CA LEU A 87 -1.75 -12.33 7.63
C LEU A 87 -0.31 -12.52 7.15
N MET A 88 0.45 -11.44 7.02
CA MET A 88 1.88 -11.50 6.67
C MET A 88 2.69 -12.31 7.68
N LYS A 89 2.42 -12.15 8.98
CA LYS A 89 3.07 -12.94 10.05
C LYS A 89 2.84 -14.44 9.92
N ARG A 90 1.66 -14.84 9.43
CA ARG A 90 1.29 -16.27 9.27
C ARG A 90 1.73 -16.85 7.93
N ALA A 91 2.12 -16.02 6.98
CA ALA A 91 2.58 -16.45 5.69
C ALA A 91 3.97 -17.07 5.77
N GLN A 92 4.20 -18.16 5.05
CA GLN A 92 5.52 -18.75 4.82
C GLN A 92 6.25 -18.03 3.68
N VAL A 93 5.49 -17.43 2.76
CA VAL A 93 6.04 -16.65 1.65
C VAL A 93 5.16 -15.42 1.40
N ILE A 94 5.82 -14.29 1.15
CA ILE A 94 5.18 -13.03 0.77
C ILE A 94 5.57 -12.70 -0.67
N ASP A 95 4.58 -12.62 -1.55
CA ASP A 95 4.79 -12.32 -2.96
C ASP A 95 4.38 -10.88 -3.26
N LEU A 96 5.28 -10.10 -3.84
CA LEU A 96 5.02 -8.72 -4.23
C LEU A 96 4.95 -8.61 -5.76
N TYR A 97 3.90 -7.97 -6.26
CA TYR A 97 3.66 -7.77 -7.69
C TYR A 97 3.70 -6.28 -8.03
N GLY A 98 4.46 -5.93 -9.06
CA GLY A 98 4.56 -4.55 -9.55
C GLY A 98 5.12 -4.53 -10.96
N ASP A 99 4.89 -3.46 -11.69
CA ASP A 99 5.42 -3.24 -13.03
C ASP A 99 6.17 -1.91 -13.09
N GLY A 100 7.27 -1.85 -13.87
CA GLY A 100 8.13 -0.67 -13.93
C GLY A 100 8.70 -0.30 -12.56
N ILE A 101 8.56 0.97 -12.15
CA ILE A 101 9.06 1.45 -10.85
C ILE A 101 8.44 0.69 -9.66
N ASN A 102 7.21 0.20 -9.81
CA ASN A 102 6.56 -0.56 -8.75
C ASN A 102 7.21 -1.93 -8.55
N PHE A 103 7.80 -2.51 -9.58
CA PHE A 103 8.60 -3.73 -9.44
C PHE A 103 9.88 -3.47 -8.65
N GLU A 104 10.54 -2.33 -8.83
CA GLU A 104 11.71 -1.96 -8.04
C GLU A 104 11.36 -1.69 -6.57
N ILE A 105 10.19 -1.11 -6.29
CA ILE A 105 9.66 -0.98 -4.93
C ILE A 105 9.45 -2.39 -4.33
N ALA A 106 8.83 -3.30 -5.08
CA ALA A 106 8.61 -4.67 -4.64
C ALA A 106 9.93 -5.39 -4.31
N ARG A 107 10.96 -5.27 -5.16
CA ARG A 107 12.29 -5.82 -4.91
C ARG A 107 12.95 -5.25 -3.65
N ASN A 108 12.84 -3.93 -3.45
CA ASN A 108 13.37 -3.28 -2.24
C ASN A 108 12.74 -3.86 -0.97
N ILE A 109 11.44 -4.12 -0.98
CA ILE A 109 10.75 -4.71 0.18
C ILE A 109 11.10 -6.18 0.35
N CYS A 110 11.25 -6.95 -0.74
CA CYS A 110 11.75 -8.34 -0.64
C CYS A 110 13.11 -8.39 0.04
N TYR A 111 14.02 -7.47 -0.32
CA TYR A 111 15.32 -7.38 0.33
C TYR A 111 15.21 -7.13 1.84
N LYS A 112 14.38 -6.16 2.25
CA LYS A 112 14.13 -5.87 3.68
C LYS A 112 13.51 -7.05 4.44
N LEU A 113 12.63 -7.81 3.79
CA LEU A 113 12.00 -9.00 4.38
C LEU A 113 13.03 -10.15 4.52
N ASP A 114 13.89 -10.32 3.52
CA ASP A 114 14.96 -11.32 3.54
C ASP A 114 15.98 -11.03 4.65
N GLU A 115 16.38 -9.77 4.85
CA GLU A 115 17.25 -9.35 5.95
C GLU A 115 16.74 -9.76 7.34
N ILE A 116 15.42 -9.86 7.52
CA ILE A 116 14.78 -10.28 8.77
C ILE A 116 14.34 -11.75 8.75
N GLY A 117 14.83 -12.55 7.79
CA GLY A 117 14.58 -13.99 7.68
C GLY A 117 13.16 -14.35 7.22
N ILE A 118 12.48 -13.48 6.47
CA ILE A 118 11.14 -13.71 5.91
C ILE A 118 11.26 -13.92 4.40
N SER A 119 10.82 -15.09 3.91
CA SER A 119 10.87 -15.42 2.49
C SER A 119 9.91 -14.52 1.69
N ALA A 120 10.45 -13.80 0.71
CA ALA A 120 9.67 -12.92 -0.14
C ALA A 120 10.15 -12.96 -1.60
N ASN A 121 9.24 -12.76 -2.55
CA ASN A 121 9.54 -12.72 -3.97
C ASN A 121 8.90 -11.51 -4.62
N ALA A 122 9.58 -10.93 -5.62
CA ALA A 122 9.04 -9.85 -6.45
C ALA A 122 8.76 -10.35 -7.86
N TYR A 123 7.60 -9.98 -8.41
CA TYR A 123 7.15 -10.36 -9.75
C TYR A 123 6.63 -9.15 -10.52
N ASN A 124 6.99 -9.06 -11.79
CA ASN A 124 6.45 -8.04 -12.71
C ASN A 124 5.19 -8.53 -13.46
N SER A 125 4.84 -9.80 -13.30
CA SER A 125 3.65 -10.43 -13.90
C SER A 125 3.22 -11.63 -13.07
N ILE A 126 1.99 -12.13 -13.32
CA ILE A 126 1.48 -13.28 -12.59
C ILE A 126 2.30 -14.56 -12.88
N GLN A 127 2.64 -15.27 -11.84
CA GLN A 127 3.34 -16.54 -11.88
C GLN A 127 2.34 -17.70 -11.66
N TRP A 128 1.72 -18.17 -12.73
CA TRP A 128 0.64 -19.16 -12.68
C TRP A 128 0.99 -20.47 -12.00
N ASN A 129 2.13 -21.04 -12.36
CA ASN A 129 2.57 -22.31 -11.78
C ASN A 129 2.91 -22.15 -10.29
N HIS A 130 3.44 -21.00 -9.91
CA HIS A 130 3.72 -20.67 -8.52
C HIS A 130 2.43 -20.56 -7.70
N CYS A 131 1.45 -19.77 -8.16
CA CYS A 131 0.16 -19.64 -7.48
C CYS A 131 -0.58 -20.99 -7.36
N LYS A 132 -0.55 -21.80 -8.42
CA LYS A 132 -1.15 -23.14 -8.42
C LYS A 132 -0.48 -24.05 -7.38
N ARG A 133 0.86 -24.04 -7.31
CA ARG A 133 1.62 -24.81 -6.33
C ARG A 133 1.32 -24.37 -4.91
N LEU A 134 1.31 -23.06 -4.63
CA LEU A 134 0.96 -22.53 -3.31
C LEU A 134 -0.40 -23.05 -2.83
N GLN A 135 -1.38 -23.09 -3.71
CA GLN A 135 -2.70 -23.62 -3.39
C GLN A 135 -2.69 -25.14 -3.18
N GLN A 136 -2.06 -25.89 -4.10
CA GLN A 136 -2.02 -27.36 -4.06
C GLN A 136 -1.28 -27.88 -2.83
N ASP A 137 -0.14 -27.28 -2.52
CA ASP A 137 0.72 -27.66 -1.40
C ASP A 137 0.27 -27.01 -0.09
N LYS A 138 -0.83 -26.22 -0.14
CA LYS A 138 -1.40 -25.48 1.01
C LYS A 138 -0.37 -24.62 1.74
N ILE A 139 0.55 -24.01 0.99
CA ILE A 139 1.57 -23.12 1.54
C ILE A 139 0.90 -21.81 1.98
N PRO A 140 0.95 -21.44 3.27
CA PRO A 140 0.45 -20.17 3.72
C PRO A 140 1.19 -19.03 3.03
N SER A 141 0.49 -18.23 2.25
CA SER A 141 1.07 -17.15 1.46
C SER A 141 0.23 -15.88 1.55
N PHE A 142 0.88 -14.74 1.32
CA PHE A 142 0.22 -13.45 1.24
C PHE A 142 0.80 -12.67 0.05
N SER A 143 -0.07 -11.99 -0.70
CA SER A 143 0.36 -11.25 -1.90
C SER A 143 0.07 -9.76 -1.80
N ILE A 144 1.01 -8.93 -2.25
CA ILE A 144 0.89 -7.48 -2.29
C ILE A 144 1.03 -7.01 -3.74
N LEU A 145 0.06 -6.23 -4.22
CA LEU A 145 0.06 -5.68 -5.57
C LEU A 145 0.25 -4.17 -5.54
N LEU A 146 1.22 -3.67 -6.30
CA LEU A 146 1.55 -2.25 -6.42
C LEU A 146 1.15 -1.74 -7.80
N SER A 147 0.29 -0.73 -7.87
CA SER A 147 -0.12 -0.13 -9.14
C SER A 147 -0.43 1.35 -8.99
N HIS A 148 0.41 2.22 -9.59
CA HIS A 148 0.28 3.68 -9.48
C HIS A 148 -1.14 4.19 -9.80
N THR A 149 -1.75 3.73 -10.88
CA THR A 149 -3.10 4.17 -11.29
C THR A 149 -4.20 3.15 -11.01
N GLY A 150 -3.85 1.91 -10.67
CA GLY A 150 -4.79 0.79 -10.60
C GLY A 150 -5.25 0.25 -11.96
N LYS A 151 -4.75 0.84 -13.07
CA LYS A 151 -5.18 0.48 -14.45
C LYS A 151 -4.33 -0.60 -15.10
N ASN A 152 -3.14 -0.92 -14.56
CA ASN A 152 -2.19 -1.84 -15.19
C ASN A 152 -2.81 -3.22 -15.44
N PRO A 153 -2.88 -3.69 -16.70
CA PRO A 153 -3.53 -4.96 -17.04
C PRO A 153 -2.87 -6.17 -16.37
N SER A 154 -1.53 -6.18 -16.25
CA SER A 154 -0.79 -7.27 -15.61
C SER A 154 -1.15 -7.39 -14.13
N MET A 155 -1.30 -6.25 -13.43
CA MET A 155 -1.70 -6.24 -12.02
C MET A 155 -3.16 -6.66 -11.84
N VAL A 156 -4.05 -6.23 -12.74
CA VAL A 156 -5.45 -6.68 -12.74
C VAL A 156 -5.57 -8.19 -13.00
N ASP A 157 -4.77 -8.73 -13.92
CA ASP A 157 -4.73 -10.18 -14.17
C ASP A 157 -4.16 -10.93 -12.96
N ALA A 158 -3.07 -10.43 -12.36
CA ALA A 158 -2.52 -10.99 -11.13
C ALA A 158 -3.58 -11.05 -10.02
N ALA A 159 -4.30 -9.95 -9.76
CA ALA A 159 -5.34 -9.90 -8.73
C ALA A 159 -6.47 -10.92 -9.00
N LYS A 160 -6.92 -11.06 -10.26
CA LYS A 160 -7.93 -12.07 -10.63
C LYS A 160 -7.45 -13.48 -10.32
N ARG A 161 -6.18 -13.80 -10.61
CA ARG A 161 -5.60 -15.12 -10.38
C ARG A 161 -5.41 -15.42 -8.90
N LEU A 162 -4.89 -14.48 -8.14
CA LEU A 162 -4.78 -14.60 -6.69
C LEU A 162 -6.15 -14.91 -6.06
N LYS A 163 -7.19 -14.18 -6.48
CA LYS A 163 -8.57 -14.44 -6.05
C LYS A 163 -9.07 -15.82 -6.48
N GLN A 164 -8.79 -16.27 -7.70
CA GLN A 164 -9.14 -17.60 -8.19
C GLN A 164 -8.50 -18.72 -7.36
N TYR A 165 -7.29 -18.52 -6.90
CA TYR A 165 -6.55 -19.48 -6.07
C TYR A 165 -6.74 -19.29 -4.58
N ASN A 166 -7.62 -18.38 -4.14
CA ASN A 166 -7.88 -18.03 -2.74
C ASN A 166 -6.61 -17.64 -1.98
N ILE A 167 -5.68 -16.94 -2.64
CA ILE A 167 -4.49 -16.38 -2.02
C ILE A 167 -4.83 -15.00 -1.47
N PRO A 168 -4.74 -14.78 -0.15
CA PRO A 168 -5.04 -13.49 0.46
C PRO A 168 -4.16 -12.37 -0.12
N SER A 169 -4.77 -11.24 -0.43
CA SER A 169 -4.09 -10.18 -1.18
C SER A 169 -4.41 -8.76 -0.69
N LEU A 170 -3.39 -7.91 -0.77
CA LEU A 170 -3.46 -6.47 -0.55
C LEU A 170 -3.13 -5.74 -1.86
N SER A 171 -3.89 -4.71 -2.21
CA SER A 171 -3.47 -3.74 -3.21
C SER A 171 -3.07 -2.41 -2.59
N ILE A 172 -1.98 -1.83 -3.09
CA ILE A 172 -1.57 -0.46 -2.83
C ILE A 172 -1.68 0.28 -4.16
N THR A 173 -2.66 1.18 -4.28
CA THR A 173 -2.98 1.83 -5.55
C THR A 173 -3.26 3.31 -5.37
N GLY A 174 -3.04 4.07 -6.46
CA GLY A 174 -3.61 5.40 -6.55
C GLY A 174 -5.15 5.37 -6.64
N ASN A 175 -5.75 6.52 -6.44
CA ASN A 175 -7.21 6.71 -6.39
C ASN A 175 -7.87 6.86 -7.78
N VAL A 176 -7.19 6.46 -8.86
CA VAL A 176 -7.65 6.70 -10.24
C VAL A 176 -8.64 5.62 -10.71
N ASP A 177 -8.37 4.36 -10.39
CA ASP A 177 -9.18 3.22 -10.85
C ASP A 177 -9.48 2.26 -9.71
N LYS A 178 -10.71 1.74 -9.69
CA LYS A 178 -11.21 0.87 -8.62
C LYS A 178 -11.13 -0.62 -8.92
N ARG A 179 -10.60 -1.03 -10.10
CA ARG A 179 -10.58 -2.45 -10.50
C ARG A 179 -9.81 -3.33 -9.52
N LEU A 180 -8.64 -2.91 -9.09
CA LEU A 180 -7.86 -3.67 -8.12
C LEU A 180 -8.53 -3.72 -6.74
N LEU A 181 -9.17 -2.64 -6.30
CA LEU A 181 -9.88 -2.59 -5.03
C LEU A 181 -10.98 -3.66 -4.92
N ASN A 182 -11.64 -3.98 -6.04
CA ASN A 182 -12.72 -4.98 -6.09
C ASN A 182 -12.19 -6.43 -6.21
N LEU A 183 -10.91 -6.60 -6.51
CA LEU A 183 -10.30 -7.91 -6.76
C LEU A 183 -9.44 -8.39 -5.60
N THR A 184 -8.96 -7.50 -4.75
CA THR A 184 -8.12 -7.80 -3.58
C THR A 184 -8.91 -7.78 -2.29
N ASP A 185 -8.45 -8.50 -1.27
CA ASP A 185 -9.15 -8.62 0.02
C ASP A 185 -8.95 -7.37 0.89
N TYR A 186 -7.78 -6.74 0.74
CA TYR A 186 -7.40 -5.51 1.43
C TYR A 186 -6.88 -4.48 0.45
N ASN A 187 -7.01 -3.20 0.81
CA ASN A 187 -6.48 -2.13 -0.03
C ASN A 187 -6.04 -0.92 0.79
N PHE A 188 -4.96 -0.28 0.33
CA PHE A 188 -4.58 1.05 0.72
C PHE A 188 -4.58 1.94 -0.52
N GLN A 189 -5.31 3.03 -0.43
CA GLN A 189 -5.36 4.02 -1.49
C GLN A 189 -4.42 5.18 -1.19
N ILE A 190 -3.67 5.58 -2.21
CA ILE A 190 -2.79 6.75 -2.18
C ILE A 190 -3.44 7.82 -3.05
N MET A 191 -3.58 9.02 -2.51
CA MET A 191 -4.02 10.16 -3.31
C MET A 191 -2.90 10.57 -4.25
N ILE A 192 -3.18 10.49 -5.54
CA ILE A 192 -2.25 10.90 -6.59
C ILE A 192 -2.97 11.81 -7.59
N THR A 193 -2.17 12.51 -8.38
CA THR A 193 -2.59 13.19 -9.61
C THR A 193 -2.06 12.41 -10.80
N GLU A 194 -2.58 12.64 -11.99
CA GLU A 194 -2.04 12.03 -13.22
C GLU A 194 -1.01 12.94 -13.92
N ASN A 195 -0.63 14.06 -13.30
CA ASN A 195 0.29 15.04 -13.86
C ASN A 195 1.73 14.82 -13.36
N THR A 196 2.65 14.57 -14.27
CA THR A 196 4.08 14.39 -13.97
C THR A 196 4.70 15.61 -13.31
N PHE A 197 4.30 16.83 -13.70
CA PHE A 197 4.79 18.08 -13.09
C PHE A 197 4.35 18.24 -11.61
N GLU A 198 3.33 17.52 -11.18
CA GLU A 198 2.89 17.47 -9.79
C GLU A 198 3.59 16.35 -8.99
N PHE A 199 4.64 15.78 -9.53
CA PHE A 199 5.44 14.72 -8.90
C PHE A 199 4.65 13.47 -8.46
N SER A 200 3.61 13.14 -9.20
CA SER A 200 2.71 12.01 -8.91
C SER A 200 3.44 10.69 -8.66
N THR A 201 4.45 10.37 -9.48
CA THR A 201 5.26 9.15 -9.31
C THR A 201 6.07 9.19 -8.02
N VAL A 202 6.65 10.34 -7.67
CA VAL A 202 7.42 10.53 -6.43
C VAL A 202 6.50 10.38 -5.21
N ILE A 203 5.32 11.02 -5.24
CA ILE A 203 4.32 10.91 -4.19
C ILE A 203 3.89 9.45 -4.00
N PHE A 204 3.57 8.75 -5.09
CA PHE A 204 3.17 7.35 -5.02
C PHE A 204 4.30 6.46 -4.47
N THR A 205 5.53 6.67 -4.90
CA THR A 205 6.70 5.90 -4.43
C THR A 205 6.92 6.09 -2.94
N MET A 206 6.97 7.33 -2.46
CA MET A 206 7.17 7.64 -1.04
C MET A 206 6.04 7.10 -0.17
N SER A 207 4.80 7.27 -0.60
CA SER A 207 3.62 6.75 0.09
C SER A 207 3.60 5.22 0.15
N SER A 208 3.96 4.56 -0.96
CA SER A 208 4.02 3.09 -1.02
C SER A 208 5.11 2.55 -0.11
N LEU A 209 6.31 3.15 -0.13
CA LEU A 209 7.40 2.77 0.78
C LEU A 209 7.01 2.97 2.24
N TYR A 210 6.37 4.10 2.57
CA TYR A 210 5.89 4.37 3.93
C TYR A 210 4.92 3.30 4.43
N ILE A 211 3.93 2.90 3.62
CA ILE A 211 2.98 1.83 3.96
C ILE A 211 3.71 0.50 4.16
N LEU A 212 4.59 0.15 3.22
CA LEU A 212 5.31 -1.12 3.25
C LEU A 212 6.29 -1.19 4.41
N ASP A 213 6.97 -0.09 4.74
CA ASP A 213 7.87 0.00 5.89
C ASP A 213 7.12 -0.14 7.23
N ILE A 214 5.89 0.38 7.33
CA ILE A 214 5.02 0.11 8.50
C ILE A 214 4.73 -1.39 8.62
N LEU A 215 4.44 -2.07 7.51
CA LEU A 215 4.17 -3.51 7.52
C LEU A 215 5.43 -4.31 7.90
N VAL A 216 6.59 -3.98 7.36
CA VAL A 216 7.89 -4.60 7.74
C VAL A 216 8.19 -4.35 9.21
N ALA A 217 8.09 -3.10 9.67
CA ALA A 217 8.30 -2.76 11.09
C ALA A 217 7.35 -3.51 12.03
N SER A 218 6.10 -3.69 11.60
CA SER A 218 5.12 -4.49 12.34
C SER A 218 5.55 -5.96 12.46
N LEU A 219 6.14 -6.54 11.42
CA LEU A 219 6.67 -7.92 11.47
C LEU A 219 7.87 -8.01 12.40
N ILE A 220 8.77 -7.02 12.40
CA ILE A 220 9.90 -6.95 13.33
C ILE A 220 9.40 -6.94 14.78
N VAL A 221 8.47 -6.04 15.11
CA VAL A 221 7.92 -5.93 16.47
C VAL A 221 7.22 -7.23 16.90
N HIS A 222 6.47 -7.87 16.02
CA HIS A 222 5.73 -9.09 16.34
C HIS A 222 6.62 -10.34 16.46
N ASN A 223 7.81 -10.35 15.88
CA ASN A 223 8.74 -11.47 15.87
C ASN A 223 10.10 -11.09 16.46
N TYR A 224 10.13 -10.10 17.35
CA TYR A 224 11.36 -9.45 17.82
C TYR A 224 12.44 -10.46 18.24
N ASP A 225 12.16 -11.34 19.20
CA ASP A 225 13.13 -12.31 19.73
C ASP A 225 13.64 -13.31 18.66
N LYS A 226 12.80 -13.65 17.68
CA LYS A 226 13.18 -14.55 16.59
C LYS A 226 14.11 -13.84 15.61
N ILE A 227 13.79 -12.58 15.27
CA ILE A 227 14.59 -11.78 14.34
C ILE A 227 15.92 -11.40 14.97
N GLU A 228 15.93 -11.04 16.25
CA GLU A 228 17.15 -10.73 16.99
C GLU A 228 18.14 -11.92 16.92
N ARG A 229 17.69 -13.13 17.24
CA ARG A 229 18.52 -14.34 17.10
C ARG A 229 19.03 -14.59 15.68
N HIS A 230 18.17 -14.39 14.67
CA HIS A 230 18.56 -14.53 13.27
C HIS A 230 19.66 -13.53 12.89
N LEU A 231 19.55 -12.29 13.34
CA LEU A 231 20.56 -11.25 13.10
C LEU A 231 21.88 -11.56 13.84
N GLU A 232 21.82 -12.06 15.07
CA GLU A 232 23.01 -12.49 15.84
C GLU A 232 23.75 -13.64 15.13
N GLU A 233 23.02 -14.63 14.61
CA GLU A 233 23.58 -15.74 13.82
C GLU A 233 24.27 -15.22 12.54
N LEU A 234 23.66 -14.28 11.81
CA LEU A 234 24.25 -13.67 10.62
C LEU A 234 25.52 -12.86 10.94
N ILE A 235 25.52 -12.13 12.05
CA ILE A 235 26.70 -11.38 12.49
C ILE A 235 27.82 -12.34 12.89
N GLY A 236 27.53 -13.39 13.63
CA GLY A 236 28.50 -14.42 14.00
C GLY A 236 29.18 -15.04 12.78
N GLN A 237 28.39 -15.44 11.78
CA GLN A 237 28.93 -15.99 10.53
C GLN A 237 29.84 -14.99 9.77
N ARG A 238 29.53 -13.68 9.77
CA ARG A 238 30.39 -12.67 9.12
C ARG A 238 31.75 -12.50 9.80
N TYR A 239 31.83 -12.67 11.12
CA TYR A 239 33.10 -12.58 11.84
C TYR A 239 33.99 -13.79 11.61
N ASP A 240 33.43 -14.96 11.40
CA ASP A 240 34.20 -16.18 11.09
C ASP A 240 34.91 -16.10 9.72
N TRP A 241 34.29 -15.44 8.73
CA TRP A 241 34.87 -15.21 7.39
C TRP A 241 36.04 -14.21 7.37
N GLN A 242 36.24 -13.41 8.42
CA GLN A 242 37.37 -12.46 8.52
C GLN A 242 38.60 -13.06 9.21
N ASN A 243 38.46 -14.26 9.78
CA ASN A 243 39.53 -14.96 10.50
C ASN A 243 40.11 -16.18 9.76
N ASP A 244 39.59 -16.53 8.57
CA ASP A 244 40.14 -17.50 7.61
C ASP A 244 40.87 -16.75 6.46
#